data_a7d50b8ebce827f5d137cef221be84cc
#
_entry.id   a7d50b8ebce827f5d137cef221be84cc
#
_cell.length_a   1.000
_cell.length_b   1.000
_cell.length_c   1.000
_cell.angle_alpha   90.00
_cell.angle_beta   90.00
_cell.angle_gamma   90.00
#
_symmetry.space_group_name_H-M   'P 1'
#
loop_
_entity.id
_entity.type
_entity.pdbx_description
1 polymer ?
#
loop_
_entity_poly.entity_id
_entity_poly.type
_entity_poly.pdbx_seq_one_letter_code
_entity_poly.pdbx_strand_id
1 'polypeptide(L)'
;MELSLYERETIINYNEAESVANVYTHNKALRRTLDKLAQERPEDCRIDRVSHDGAATDYSVPKSWVKIRPPRIASEAQKAASRAAAEKAKLARKNTRHGDD
;
A
#
# COMPACT_ATOMS: atom_id res chain seq x y z
N MET A 1 7.90 -22.04 -15.28
CA MET A 1 6.47 -22.33 -15.16
C MET A 1 5.79 -21.21 -14.38
N GLU A 2 4.81 -20.56 -14.99
CA GLU A 2 4.09 -19.50 -14.30
C GLU A 2 3.02 -20.08 -13.39
N LEU A 3 2.92 -19.52 -12.20
CA LEU A 3 1.87 -19.87 -11.25
C LEU A 3 0.54 -19.30 -11.71
N SER A 4 -0.53 -20.02 -11.48
CA SER A 4 -1.88 -19.52 -11.71
C SER A 4 -2.16 -18.36 -10.72
N LEU A 5 -3.22 -17.61 -10.98
CA LEU A 5 -3.60 -16.53 -10.06
C LEU A 5 -3.94 -17.05 -8.66
N TYR A 6 -4.49 -18.25 -8.57
CA TYR A 6 -4.78 -18.89 -7.28
C TYR A 6 -3.52 -19.26 -6.51
N GLU A 7 -2.44 -19.58 -7.20
CA GLU A 7 -1.18 -19.96 -6.59
C GLU A 7 -0.36 -18.75 -6.16
N ARG A 8 -0.67 -17.57 -6.71
CA ARG A 8 0.00 -16.31 -6.36
C ARG A 8 -0.73 -15.68 -5.20
N GLU A 9 -0.36 -16.07 -4.00
CA GLU A 9 -1.05 -15.63 -2.80
C GLU A 9 -0.16 -14.75 -1.92
N THR A 10 -0.79 -13.99 -1.05
CA THR A 10 -0.12 -13.20 -0.04
C THR A 10 -0.60 -13.69 1.31
N ILE A 11 0.34 -14.01 2.18
CA ILE A 11 0.04 -14.49 3.53
C ILE A 11 0.72 -13.58 4.53
N ILE A 12 -0.06 -13.04 5.45
CA ILE A 12 0.46 -12.21 6.54
C ILE A 12 0.23 -12.93 7.84
N ASN A 13 1.31 -13.22 8.56
CA ASN A 13 1.28 -13.95 9.82
C ASN A 13 1.80 -13.07 10.94
N TYR A 14 1.08 -13.01 12.05
CA TYR A 14 1.56 -12.39 13.27
C TYR A 14 0.81 -13.00 14.46
N ASN A 15 1.37 -12.79 15.64
CA ASN A 15 0.74 -13.26 16.87
C ASN A 15 0.74 -12.15 17.92
N GLU A 16 0.12 -12.43 19.05
CA GLU A 16 -0.03 -11.42 20.11
C GLU A 16 1.25 -11.20 20.92
N ALA A 17 2.16 -12.18 20.89
CA ALA A 17 3.38 -12.12 21.68
C ALA A 17 4.48 -11.28 21.04
N GLU A 18 4.53 -11.25 19.72
CA GLU A 18 5.62 -10.59 19.00
C GLU A 18 5.16 -9.26 18.40
N SER A 19 6.12 -8.35 18.24
CA SER A 19 5.87 -7.04 17.62
C SER A 19 6.10 -7.05 16.10
N VAL A 20 6.49 -8.20 15.55
CA VAL A 20 6.85 -8.36 14.16
C VAL A 20 5.82 -9.20 13.44
N ALA A 21 5.51 -8.82 12.21
CA ALA A 21 4.67 -9.60 11.31
C ALA A 21 5.52 -10.14 10.16
N ASN A 22 5.17 -11.31 9.69
CA ASN A 22 5.78 -11.91 8.51
C ASN A 22 4.84 -11.71 7.31
N VAL A 23 5.37 -11.20 6.21
CA VAL A 23 4.62 -11.02 4.97
C VAL A 23 5.26 -11.88 3.89
N TYR A 24 4.52 -12.89 3.45
CA TYR A 24 4.92 -13.75 2.34
C TYR A 24 4.06 -13.39 1.14
N THR A 25 4.67 -13.04 0.02
CA THR A 25 3.87 -12.57 -1.11
C THR A 25 4.48 -12.88 -2.47
N HIS A 26 3.60 -13.20 -3.41
CA HIS A 26 3.90 -13.31 -4.83
C HIS A 26 3.52 -12.02 -5.57
N ASN A 27 2.90 -11.07 -4.91
CA ASN A 27 2.41 -9.84 -5.54
C ASN A 27 3.57 -8.92 -5.90
N LYS A 28 3.75 -8.66 -7.18
CA LYS A 28 4.87 -7.86 -7.68
C LYS A 28 4.83 -6.42 -7.18
N ALA A 29 3.66 -5.82 -7.12
CA ALA A 29 3.52 -4.45 -6.65
C ALA A 29 3.85 -4.33 -5.17
N LEU A 30 3.36 -5.28 -4.35
CA LEU A 30 3.65 -5.32 -2.94
C LEU A 30 5.14 -5.58 -2.69
N ARG A 31 5.75 -6.48 -3.47
CA ARG A 31 7.17 -6.77 -3.37
C ARG A 31 8.01 -5.53 -3.66
N ARG A 32 7.67 -4.76 -4.69
CA ARG A 32 8.38 -3.50 -5.00
C ARG A 32 8.29 -2.53 -3.85
N THR A 33 7.12 -2.39 -3.25
CA THR A 33 6.92 -1.51 -2.11
C THR A 33 7.75 -1.96 -0.91
N LEU A 34 7.71 -3.26 -0.58
CA LEU A 34 8.44 -3.80 0.55
C LEU A 34 9.95 -3.80 0.32
N ASP A 35 10.40 -4.07 -0.90
CA ASP A 35 11.82 -3.99 -1.25
C ASP A 35 12.34 -2.56 -1.07
N LYS A 36 11.57 -1.58 -1.47
CA LYS A 36 11.91 -0.18 -1.27
C LYS A 36 11.98 0.17 0.21
N LEU A 37 11.01 -0.28 0.99
CA LEU A 37 11.00 -0.06 2.43
C LEU A 37 12.17 -0.77 3.13
N ALA A 38 12.57 -1.93 2.63
CA ALA A 38 13.72 -2.63 3.17
C ALA A 38 15.02 -1.85 2.92
N GLN A 39 15.10 -1.12 1.81
CA GLN A 39 16.24 -0.26 1.52
C GLN A 39 16.22 1.03 2.34
N GLU A 40 15.05 1.65 2.48
CA GLU A 40 14.90 2.92 3.18
C GLU A 40 14.86 2.74 4.69
N ARG A 41 14.28 1.63 5.17
CA ARG A 41 14.10 1.36 6.60
C ARG A 41 14.55 -0.06 6.94
N PRO A 42 15.85 -0.35 6.81
CA PRO A 42 16.36 -1.70 7.06
C PRO A 42 16.18 -2.16 8.52
N GLU A 43 15.98 -1.23 9.45
CA GLU A 43 15.72 -1.54 10.85
C GLU A 43 14.31 -2.08 11.05
N ASP A 44 13.36 -1.64 10.21
CA ASP A 44 11.95 -1.99 10.36
C ASP A 44 11.54 -3.09 9.39
N CYS A 45 12.00 -3.02 8.15
CA CYS A 45 11.61 -3.96 7.10
C CYS A 45 12.82 -4.75 6.63
N ARG A 46 12.73 -6.08 6.74
CA ARG A 46 13.81 -6.98 6.33
C ARG A 46 13.29 -8.03 5.39
N ILE A 47 14.13 -8.37 4.40
CA ILE A 47 13.87 -9.51 3.52
C ILE A 47 14.43 -10.73 4.21
N ASP A 48 13.56 -11.64 4.64
CA ASP A 48 13.98 -12.86 5.35
C ASP A 48 14.38 -13.97 4.38
N ARG A 49 13.62 -14.11 3.30
CA ARG A 49 13.88 -15.19 2.35
C ARG A 49 13.21 -14.87 1.01
N VAL A 50 13.92 -15.22 -0.06
CA VAL A 50 13.36 -15.21 -1.41
C VAL A 50 13.13 -16.67 -1.79
N SER A 51 11.97 -16.97 -2.38
CA SER A 51 11.66 -18.34 -2.78
C SER A 51 12.66 -18.83 -3.84
N HIS A 52 12.77 -20.16 -3.97
CA HIS A 52 13.71 -20.82 -4.85
C HIS A 52 13.64 -20.30 -6.31
N ASP A 53 12.44 -20.04 -6.78
CA ASP A 53 12.20 -19.56 -8.15
C ASP A 53 12.16 -18.02 -8.25
N GLY A 54 12.34 -17.32 -7.14
CA GLY A 54 12.27 -15.86 -7.12
C GLY A 54 10.86 -15.29 -7.24
N ALA A 55 9.83 -16.14 -7.24
CA ALA A 55 8.46 -15.72 -7.45
C ALA A 55 7.80 -15.14 -6.19
N ALA A 56 8.31 -15.48 -5.02
CA ALA A 56 7.77 -15.01 -3.75
C ALA A 56 8.88 -14.55 -2.83
N THR A 57 8.56 -13.65 -1.92
CA THR A 57 9.51 -13.14 -0.95
C THR A 57 8.85 -13.07 0.42
N ASP A 58 9.61 -13.43 1.45
CA ASP A 58 9.23 -13.30 2.86
C ASP A 58 9.86 -12.05 3.44
N TYR A 59 9.06 -11.24 4.10
CA TYR A 59 9.53 -10.03 4.77
C TYR A 59 9.15 -10.04 6.23
N SER A 60 9.96 -9.39 7.06
CA SER A 60 9.62 -9.08 8.45
C SER A 60 9.39 -7.58 8.55
N VAL A 61 8.23 -7.19 9.04
CA VAL A 61 7.85 -5.79 9.21
C VAL A 61 7.26 -5.59 10.60
N PRO A 62 7.24 -4.35 11.13
CA PRO A 62 6.55 -4.10 12.39
C PRO A 62 5.07 -4.49 12.27
N LYS A 63 4.56 -5.16 13.29
CA LYS A 63 3.16 -5.56 13.30
C LYS A 63 2.20 -4.37 13.15
N SER A 64 2.61 -3.21 13.62
CA SER A 64 1.84 -1.98 13.48
C SER A 64 1.62 -1.53 12.03
N TRP A 65 2.43 -2.04 11.10
CA TRP A 65 2.26 -1.75 9.68
C TRP A 65 1.11 -2.55 9.06
N VAL A 66 0.70 -3.63 9.72
CA VAL A 66 -0.41 -4.45 9.24
C VAL A 66 -1.70 -3.85 9.78
N LYS A 67 -2.47 -3.21 8.90
CA LYS A 67 -3.71 -2.55 9.26
C LYS A 67 -4.81 -2.99 8.33
N ILE A 68 -5.91 -3.41 8.92
CA ILE A 68 -7.12 -3.73 8.18
C ILE A 68 -8.05 -2.55 8.33
N ARG A 69 -8.36 -1.94 7.21
CA ARG A 69 -9.23 -0.76 7.18
C ARG A 69 -10.46 -1.06 6.33
N PRO A 70 -11.65 -0.88 6.88
CA PRO A 70 -12.84 -0.99 6.06
C PRO A 70 -12.86 0.12 5.00
N PRO A 71 -13.58 -0.08 3.90
CA PRO A 71 -13.73 0.98 2.93
C PRO A 71 -14.26 2.24 3.61
N ARG A 72 -13.65 3.37 3.27
CA ARG A 72 -14.04 4.63 3.87
C ARG A 72 -15.37 5.08 3.29
N ILE A 73 -16.40 5.09 4.13
CA ILE A 73 -17.71 5.62 3.75
C ILE A 73 -17.70 7.11 4.12
N ALA A 74 -17.64 7.97 3.11
CA ALA A 74 -17.68 9.40 3.35
C ALA A 74 -19.07 9.81 3.78
N SER A 75 -19.18 10.67 4.82
CA SER A 75 -20.44 11.24 5.23
C SER A 75 -20.94 12.22 4.16
N GLU A 76 -22.22 12.58 4.23
CA GLU A 76 -22.78 13.57 3.31
C GLU A 76 -22.01 14.88 3.34
N ALA A 77 -21.62 15.33 4.54
CA ALA A 77 -20.84 16.54 4.70
C ALA A 77 -19.46 16.41 4.02
N GLN A 78 -18.81 15.26 4.16
CA GLN A 78 -17.52 15.02 3.53
C GLN A 78 -17.64 14.97 2.01
N LYS A 79 -18.70 14.37 1.49
CA LYS A 79 -18.96 14.32 0.06
C LYS A 79 -19.20 15.72 -0.50
N ALA A 80 -19.97 16.52 0.21
CA ALA A 80 -20.25 17.90 -0.18
C ALA A 80 -18.97 18.74 -0.17
N ALA A 81 -18.16 18.60 0.87
CA ALA A 81 -16.90 19.31 0.99
C ALA A 81 -15.93 18.92 -0.14
N SER A 82 -15.87 17.63 -0.48
CA SER A 82 -15.02 17.15 -1.57
C SER A 82 -15.46 17.70 -2.91
N ARG A 83 -16.76 17.76 -3.15
CA ARG A 83 -17.32 18.36 -4.38
C ARG A 83 -17.01 19.84 -4.48
N ALA A 84 -17.21 20.57 -3.39
CA ALA A 84 -16.93 22.00 -3.32
C ALA A 84 -15.45 22.28 -3.57
N ALA A 85 -14.56 21.48 -2.99
CA ALA A 85 -13.12 21.61 -3.19
C ALA A 85 -12.75 21.33 -4.65
N ALA A 86 -13.35 20.31 -5.26
CA ALA A 86 -13.10 19.96 -6.65
C ALA A 86 -13.56 21.06 -7.59
N GLU A 87 -14.74 21.65 -7.34
CA GLU A 87 -15.26 22.76 -8.13
C GLU A 87 -14.39 23.99 -7.98
N LYS A 88 -13.96 24.29 -6.77
CA LYS A 88 -13.09 25.43 -6.50
C LYS A 88 -11.76 25.29 -7.21
N ALA A 89 -11.18 24.11 -7.21
CA ALA A 89 -9.94 23.83 -7.92
C ALA A 89 -10.13 23.97 -9.43
N LYS A 90 -11.27 23.52 -9.93
CA LYS A 90 -11.63 23.64 -11.34
C LYS A 90 -11.80 25.11 -11.76
N LEU A 91 -12.47 25.90 -10.94
CA LEU A 91 -12.64 27.33 -11.17
C LEU A 91 -11.34 28.10 -11.10
N ALA A 92 -10.49 27.78 -10.11
CA ALA A 92 -9.17 28.40 -9.97
C ALA A 92 -8.30 28.10 -11.18
N ARG A 93 -8.35 26.88 -11.70
CA ARG A 93 -7.61 26.49 -12.89
C ARG A 93 -8.11 27.24 -14.13
N LYS A 94 -9.43 27.38 -14.23
CA LYS A 94 -10.07 28.13 -15.33
C LYS A 94 -9.73 29.60 -15.24
N ASN A 95 -9.78 30.19 -14.05
CA ASN A 95 -9.45 31.61 -13.84
C ASN A 95 -7.97 31.88 -14.12
N THR A 96 -7.06 30.99 -13.74
CA THR A 96 -5.65 31.12 -14.06
C THR A 96 -5.46 31.17 -15.58
N ARG A 97 -6.15 30.30 -16.29
CA ARG A 97 -6.07 30.25 -17.75
C ARG A 97 -6.59 31.53 -18.38
N HIS A 98 -7.65 32.11 -17.82
CA HIS A 98 -8.22 33.39 -18.31
C HIS A 98 -7.41 34.58 -17.81
N GLY A 99 -6.85 34.49 -16.61
CA GLY A 99 -6.07 35.57 -16.03
C GLY A 99 -4.76 35.82 -16.78
N ASP A 100 -4.29 34.84 -17.51
CA ASP A 100 -3.08 34.94 -18.33
C ASP A 100 -3.33 35.64 -19.65
N ASP A 101 -4.57 35.83 -19.98
CA ASP A 101 -4.96 36.52 -21.24
C ASP A 101 -4.82 38.03 -21.16
#